data_9ce798965f16a7a613c1748d8a4d606e
#
_entry.id   9ce798965f16a7a613c1748d8a4d606e
#
_cell.length_a   1.000
_cell.length_b   1.000
_cell.length_c   1.000
_cell.angle_alpha   90.00
_cell.angle_beta   90.00
_cell.angle_gamma   90.00
#
_symmetry.space_group_name_H-M   'P 1'
#
loop_
_entity.id
_entity.type
_entity.pdbx_description
1 polymer ?
#
loop_
_entity_poly.entity_id
_entity_poly.type
_entity_poly.pdbx_seq_one_letter_code
_entity_poly.pdbx_strand_id
1 'polypeptide(L)'
;MKTTTIDTTNPTDETIVPEEKKKEYYENNKQARLEYQRKYKINRKLSDPLFKLTRNIRNAIRKSFINNGYKKTSKTFLILGCSFEEFKQHLESKFESWMTWDNYGLYNGTANYGWDIDHIIPSSSALTEEDVIKLNHYTNLQPMCSYYNRDVKKNKIG
;
A
#
# COMPACT_ATOMS: atom_id res chain seq x y z
N MET A 1 -21.62 68.29 -1.45
CA MET A 1 -20.68 67.21 -1.14
C MET A 1 -21.44 66.10 -0.41
N LYS A 2 -21.72 64.97 -1.06
CA LYS A 2 -22.41 63.82 -0.47
C LYS A 2 -21.35 62.78 -0.20
N THR A 3 -21.05 62.50 1.06
CA THR A 3 -20.15 61.43 1.51
C THR A 3 -20.90 60.12 1.48
N THR A 4 -20.50 59.22 0.62
CA THR A 4 -21.00 57.83 0.56
C THR A 4 -20.21 57.00 1.54
N THR A 5 -20.84 56.56 2.61
CA THR A 5 -20.31 55.56 3.56
C THR A 5 -20.44 54.19 2.94
N ILE A 6 -19.32 53.50 2.76
CA ILE A 6 -19.31 52.11 2.29
C ILE A 6 -19.48 51.26 3.57
N ASP A 7 -20.61 50.55 3.65
CA ASP A 7 -20.91 49.57 4.66
C ASP A 7 -20.18 48.25 4.31
N THR A 8 -19.12 47.92 5.01
CA THR A 8 -18.40 46.65 4.90
C THR A 8 -18.91 45.70 5.96
N THR A 9 -20.09 45.14 5.75
CA THR A 9 -20.54 43.97 6.51
C THR A 9 -19.97 42.74 5.85
N ASN A 10 -18.93 42.19 6.43
CA ASN A 10 -18.32 40.91 6.06
C ASN A 10 -19.23 39.76 6.57
N PRO A 11 -19.80 38.90 5.71
CA PRO A 11 -20.61 37.77 6.16
C PRO A 11 -19.69 36.60 6.49
N THR A 12 -19.09 36.58 7.70
CA THR A 12 -18.53 35.39 8.28
C THR A 12 -19.53 34.78 9.27
N ASP A 13 -20.62 34.25 8.74
CA ASP A 13 -21.48 33.34 9.48
C ASP A 13 -21.12 31.88 9.05
N GLU A 14 -19.95 31.42 9.42
CA GLU A 14 -19.66 30.01 9.50
C GLU A 14 -20.50 29.46 10.67
N THR A 15 -21.65 28.90 10.33
CA THR A 15 -22.50 28.18 11.29
C THR A 15 -21.67 27.04 11.90
N ILE A 16 -21.07 27.31 13.06
CA ILE A 16 -20.30 26.34 13.86
C ILE A 16 -21.29 25.26 14.29
N VAL A 17 -21.30 24.12 13.57
CA VAL A 17 -22.13 22.98 13.94
C VAL A 17 -21.61 22.44 15.29
N PRO A 18 -22.44 22.37 16.32
CA PRO A 18 -22.06 21.87 17.62
C PRO A 18 -21.41 20.49 17.53
N GLU A 19 -20.38 20.24 18.34
CA GLU A 19 -19.59 18.99 18.29
C GLU A 19 -20.46 17.74 18.54
N GLU A 20 -21.49 17.87 19.39
CA GLU A 20 -22.47 16.79 19.64
C GLU A 20 -23.24 16.39 18.38
N LYS A 21 -23.68 17.36 17.56
CA LYS A 21 -24.37 17.08 16.29
C LYS A 21 -23.43 16.43 15.26
N LYS A 22 -22.15 16.83 15.25
CA LYS A 22 -21.15 16.18 14.41
C LYS A 22 -20.95 14.72 14.83
N LYS A 23 -20.83 14.44 16.13
CA LYS A 23 -20.68 13.10 16.67
C LYS A 23 -21.88 12.22 16.33
N GLU A 24 -23.10 12.72 16.54
CA GLU A 24 -24.34 12.03 16.18
C GLU A 24 -24.39 11.70 14.67
N TYR A 25 -24.09 12.68 13.81
CA TYR A 25 -24.01 12.46 12.36
C TYR A 25 -22.95 11.38 11.99
N TYR A 26 -21.78 11.38 12.64
CA TYR A 26 -20.75 10.39 12.38
C TYR A 26 -21.18 8.98 12.79
N GLU A 27 -21.81 8.81 13.95
CA GLU A 27 -22.29 7.48 14.39
C GLU A 27 -23.43 6.98 13.51
N ASN A 28 -24.40 7.82 13.16
CA ASN A 28 -25.52 7.46 12.29
C ASN A 28 -25.07 7.08 10.86
N ASN A 29 -23.97 7.66 10.37
CA ASN A 29 -23.47 7.39 9.02
C ASN A 29 -22.28 6.44 8.99
N LYS A 30 -21.82 5.92 10.12
CA LYS A 30 -20.61 5.10 10.26
C LYS A 30 -20.60 3.88 9.34
N GLN A 31 -21.69 3.12 9.32
CA GLN A 31 -21.79 1.90 8.52
C GLN A 31 -21.77 2.21 7.02
N ALA A 32 -22.53 3.19 6.57
CA ALA A 32 -22.56 3.61 5.17
C ALA A 32 -21.18 4.11 4.70
N ARG A 33 -20.46 4.86 5.54
CA ARG A 33 -19.10 5.34 5.25
C ARG A 33 -18.08 4.20 5.16
N LEU A 34 -18.16 3.23 6.08
CA LEU A 34 -17.29 2.04 6.05
C LEU A 34 -17.52 1.21 4.80
N GLU A 35 -18.77 1.01 4.42
CA GLU A 35 -19.12 0.28 3.20
C GLU A 35 -18.66 1.01 1.94
N TYR A 36 -18.88 2.32 1.84
CA TYR A 36 -18.36 3.14 0.75
C TYR A 36 -16.84 3.03 0.65
N GLN A 37 -16.12 3.19 1.77
CA GLN A 37 -14.66 3.08 1.78
C GLN A 37 -14.18 1.68 1.37
N ARG A 38 -14.90 0.62 1.77
CA ARG A 38 -14.61 -0.76 1.37
C ARG A 38 -14.78 -0.93 -0.15
N LYS A 39 -15.91 -0.51 -0.70
CA LYS A 39 -16.18 -0.56 -2.16
C LYS A 39 -15.15 0.25 -2.94
N TYR A 40 -14.85 1.48 -2.51
CA TYR A 40 -13.83 2.32 -3.12
C TYR A 40 -12.46 1.64 -3.16
N LYS A 41 -12.01 1.06 -2.03
CA LYS A 41 -10.71 0.36 -1.96
C LYS A 41 -10.69 -0.89 -2.85
N ILE A 42 -11.79 -1.63 -2.95
CA ILE A 42 -11.90 -2.80 -3.83
C ILE A 42 -11.79 -2.36 -5.30
N ASN A 43 -12.62 -1.41 -5.73
CA ASN A 43 -12.63 -0.92 -7.10
C ASN A 43 -11.27 -0.35 -7.50
N ARG A 44 -10.67 0.46 -6.63
CA ARG A 44 -9.34 1.04 -6.90
C ARG A 44 -8.23 -0.02 -6.99
N LYS A 45 -8.32 -1.11 -6.23
CA LYS A 45 -7.37 -2.23 -6.37
C LYS A 45 -7.46 -2.93 -7.72
N LEU A 46 -8.66 -2.95 -8.33
CA LEU A 46 -8.87 -3.58 -9.63
C LEU A 46 -8.43 -2.68 -10.79
N SER A 47 -8.59 -1.37 -10.65
CA SER A 47 -8.34 -0.41 -11.74
C SER A 47 -6.99 0.31 -11.66
N ASP A 48 -6.28 0.26 -10.51
CA ASP A 48 -5.03 1.00 -10.26
C ASP A 48 -3.93 0.04 -9.77
N PRO A 49 -3.08 -0.47 -10.67
CA PRO A 49 -1.97 -1.36 -10.33
C PRO A 49 -1.00 -0.73 -9.32
N LEU A 50 -0.71 0.57 -9.41
CA LEU A 50 0.17 1.26 -8.49
C LEU A 50 -0.42 1.34 -7.08
N PHE A 51 -1.72 1.57 -6.96
CA PHE A 51 -2.41 1.53 -5.67
C PHE A 51 -2.39 0.13 -5.05
N LYS A 52 -2.61 -0.91 -5.87
CA LYS A 52 -2.53 -2.31 -5.45
C LYS A 52 -1.13 -2.66 -4.96
N LEU A 53 -0.09 -2.31 -5.74
CA LEU A 53 1.32 -2.50 -5.42
C LEU A 53 1.69 -1.80 -4.11
N THR A 54 1.45 -0.49 -4.02
CA THR A 54 1.75 0.33 -2.84
C THR A 54 1.16 -0.25 -1.57
N ARG A 55 -0.08 -0.69 -1.62
CA ARG A 55 -0.77 -1.29 -0.47
C ARG A 55 -0.16 -2.63 -0.08
N ASN A 56 0.14 -3.47 -1.05
CA ASN A 56 0.68 -4.81 -0.82
C ASN A 56 2.10 -4.72 -0.25
N ILE A 57 2.97 -3.87 -0.81
CA ILE A 57 4.34 -3.74 -0.31
C ILE A 57 4.38 -3.13 1.09
N ARG A 58 3.51 -2.15 1.42
CA ARG A 58 3.37 -1.62 2.78
C ARG A 58 3.02 -2.72 3.79
N ASN A 59 2.11 -3.62 3.42
CA ASN A 59 1.70 -4.74 4.26
C ASN A 59 2.81 -5.79 4.37
N ALA A 60 3.49 -6.11 3.28
CA ALA A 60 4.59 -7.08 3.24
C ALA A 60 5.74 -6.63 4.15
N ILE A 61 6.21 -5.39 4.01
CA ILE A 61 7.27 -4.82 4.85
C ILE A 61 6.83 -4.80 6.33
N ARG A 62 5.58 -4.37 6.64
CA ARG A 62 5.09 -4.40 8.00
C ARG A 62 5.10 -5.82 8.59
N LYS A 63 4.65 -6.82 7.82
CA LYS A 63 4.68 -8.23 8.25
C LYS A 63 6.11 -8.72 8.45
N SER A 64 7.05 -8.36 7.58
CA SER A 64 8.47 -8.70 7.72
C SER A 64 9.02 -8.22 9.06
N PHE A 65 8.75 -6.97 9.48
CA PHE A 65 9.15 -6.47 10.79
C PHE A 65 8.52 -7.27 11.94
N ILE A 66 7.19 -7.48 11.89
CA ILE A 66 6.47 -8.22 12.96
C ILE A 66 7.01 -9.66 13.09
N ASN A 67 7.22 -10.35 11.97
CA ASN A 67 7.69 -11.74 11.95
C ASN A 67 9.11 -11.88 12.50
N ASN A 68 9.93 -10.82 12.43
CA ASN A 68 11.28 -10.79 13.01
C ASN A 68 11.30 -10.14 14.41
N GLY A 69 10.14 -9.91 15.04
CA GLY A 69 10.03 -9.37 16.41
C GLY A 69 10.21 -7.88 16.55
N TYR A 70 10.22 -7.13 15.45
CA TYR A 70 10.42 -5.67 15.44
C TYR A 70 9.16 -4.88 15.15
N LYS A 71 9.15 -3.61 15.57
CA LYS A 71 8.11 -2.64 15.25
C LYS A 71 8.57 -1.72 14.13
N LYS A 72 7.85 -1.71 13.02
CA LYS A 72 8.13 -0.79 11.91
C LYS A 72 7.84 0.67 12.33
N THR A 73 8.87 1.50 12.43
CA THR A 73 8.80 2.93 12.79
C THR A 73 8.97 3.84 11.57
N SER A 74 9.80 3.46 10.61
CA SER A 74 10.13 4.26 9.43
C SER A 74 9.05 4.19 8.34
N LYS A 75 8.99 5.23 7.49
CA LYS A 75 8.10 5.23 6.31
C LYS A 75 8.52 4.13 5.33
N THR A 76 7.55 3.53 4.65
CA THR A 76 7.81 2.38 3.75
C THR A 76 8.78 2.71 2.62
N PHE A 77 8.67 3.90 2.00
CA PHE A 77 9.56 4.27 0.89
C PHE A 77 11.02 4.45 1.32
N LEU A 78 11.27 4.82 2.59
CA LEU A 78 12.64 4.88 3.14
C LEU A 78 13.25 3.49 3.29
N ILE A 79 12.45 2.49 3.72
CA ILE A 79 12.89 1.10 3.84
C ILE A 79 13.08 0.48 2.45
N LEU A 80 12.14 0.78 1.54
CA LEU A 80 12.18 0.31 0.16
C LEU A 80 13.37 0.88 -0.62
N GLY A 81 13.81 2.09 -0.29
CA GLY A 81 14.94 2.78 -0.92
C GLY A 81 14.60 3.49 -2.24
N CYS A 82 13.32 3.53 -2.62
CA CYS A 82 12.83 4.19 -3.83
C CYS A 82 11.36 4.61 -3.71
N SER A 83 10.85 5.40 -4.65
CA SER A 83 9.43 5.70 -4.78
C SER A 83 8.64 4.46 -5.21
N PHE A 84 7.32 4.48 -5.05
CA PHE A 84 6.49 3.35 -5.50
C PHE A 84 6.42 3.25 -7.02
N GLU A 85 6.58 4.36 -7.72
CA GLU A 85 6.66 4.45 -9.17
C GLU A 85 7.96 3.80 -9.69
N GLU A 86 9.11 4.14 -9.11
CA GLU A 86 10.39 3.51 -9.42
C GLU A 86 10.38 2.02 -9.09
N PHE A 87 9.77 1.64 -7.97
CA PHE A 87 9.60 0.23 -7.61
C PHE A 87 8.74 -0.53 -8.63
N LYS A 88 7.67 0.09 -9.12
CA LYS A 88 6.84 -0.48 -10.19
C LYS A 88 7.66 -0.73 -11.44
N GLN A 89 8.44 0.26 -11.89
CA GLN A 89 9.33 0.14 -13.05
C GLN A 89 10.41 -0.94 -12.84
N HIS A 90 10.99 -1.02 -11.64
CA HIS A 90 11.95 -2.08 -11.29
C HIS A 90 11.36 -3.48 -11.41
N LEU A 91 10.11 -3.68 -10.99
CA LEU A 91 9.44 -4.96 -11.17
C LEU A 91 9.15 -5.23 -12.65
N GLU A 92 8.63 -4.24 -13.39
CA GLU A 92 8.32 -4.36 -14.82
C GLU A 92 9.56 -4.70 -15.66
N SER A 93 10.73 -4.17 -15.31
CA SER A 93 12.00 -4.49 -16.01
C SER A 93 12.43 -5.94 -15.85
N LYS A 94 11.83 -6.68 -14.91
CA LYS A 94 12.10 -8.09 -14.62
C LYS A 94 10.93 -9.01 -15.00
N PHE A 95 9.89 -8.49 -15.65
CA PHE A 95 8.76 -9.31 -16.06
C PHE A 95 9.14 -10.33 -17.13
N GLU A 96 8.73 -11.55 -16.92
CA GLU A 96 8.67 -12.55 -17.97
C GLU A 96 7.47 -12.26 -18.89
N SER A 97 7.47 -12.79 -20.11
CA SER A 97 6.48 -12.47 -21.17
C SER A 97 5.02 -12.73 -20.78
N TRP A 98 4.76 -13.61 -19.80
CA TRP A 98 3.44 -13.95 -19.30
C TRP A 98 3.00 -13.09 -18.09
N MET A 99 3.93 -12.30 -17.50
CA MET A 99 3.64 -11.47 -16.34
C MET A 99 2.98 -10.16 -16.74
N THR A 100 1.87 -9.84 -16.11
CA THR A 100 1.13 -8.57 -16.28
C THR A 100 0.63 -8.09 -14.92
N TRP A 101 0.18 -6.83 -14.83
CA TRP A 101 -0.44 -6.33 -13.61
C TRP A 101 -1.79 -6.99 -13.31
N ASP A 102 -2.48 -7.53 -14.33
CA ASP A 102 -3.76 -8.20 -14.16
C ASP A 102 -3.60 -9.54 -13.42
N ASN A 103 -2.49 -10.26 -13.68
CA ASN A 103 -2.21 -11.52 -12.99
C ASN A 103 -1.35 -11.38 -11.72
N TYR A 104 -1.05 -10.15 -11.28
CA TYR A 104 -0.38 -9.89 -10.00
C TYR A 104 -1.20 -10.39 -8.80
N GLY A 105 -0.61 -11.27 -8.00
CA GLY A 105 -1.21 -11.84 -6.80
C GLY A 105 -2.23 -12.96 -7.06
N LEU A 106 -2.43 -13.38 -8.31
CA LEU A 106 -3.25 -14.55 -8.62
C LEU A 106 -2.51 -15.84 -8.31
N TYR A 107 -3.26 -16.87 -7.90
CA TYR A 107 -2.71 -18.18 -7.57
C TYR A 107 -3.80 -19.24 -7.72
N ASN A 108 -3.49 -20.32 -8.43
CA ASN A 108 -4.37 -21.49 -8.60
C ASN A 108 -3.64 -22.83 -8.46
N GLY A 109 -2.38 -22.83 -8.00
CA GLY A 109 -1.55 -24.02 -7.86
C GLY A 109 -0.84 -24.46 -9.15
N THR A 110 -0.88 -23.65 -10.22
CA THR A 110 -0.17 -23.93 -11.48
C THR A 110 0.90 -22.88 -11.79
N ALA A 111 1.93 -23.30 -12.54
CA ALA A 111 2.97 -22.38 -12.98
C ALA A 111 2.42 -21.34 -13.97
N ASN A 112 2.99 -20.14 -13.93
CA ASN A 112 2.72 -19.02 -14.85
C ASN A 112 1.25 -18.52 -14.89
N TYR A 113 0.42 -18.89 -13.89
CA TYR A 113 -0.92 -18.33 -13.75
C TYR A 113 -0.93 -16.93 -13.15
N GLY A 114 -0.11 -16.70 -12.13
CA GLY A 114 0.05 -15.41 -11.49
C GLY A 114 1.43 -15.24 -10.87
N TRP A 115 1.77 -14.02 -10.50
CA TRP A 115 3.05 -13.69 -9.90
C TRP A 115 2.88 -12.90 -8.59
N ASP A 116 3.85 -13.04 -7.69
CA ASP A 116 3.96 -12.33 -6.43
C ASP A 116 5.27 -11.54 -6.38
N ILE A 117 5.36 -10.58 -5.46
CA ILE A 117 6.65 -9.99 -5.07
C ILE A 117 7.35 -10.97 -4.14
N ASP A 118 8.56 -11.32 -4.47
CA ASP A 118 9.41 -12.24 -3.73
C ASP A 118 10.68 -11.55 -3.24
N HIS A 119 11.23 -12.03 -2.11
CA HIS A 119 12.54 -11.65 -1.62
C HIS A 119 13.60 -12.60 -2.18
N ILE A 120 14.61 -12.10 -2.90
CA ILE A 120 15.75 -12.90 -3.39
C ILE A 120 16.41 -13.60 -2.19
N ILE A 121 16.81 -12.83 -1.19
CA ILE A 121 17.24 -13.33 0.12
C ILE A 121 16.04 -13.20 1.06
N PRO A 122 15.54 -14.31 1.65
CA PRO A 122 14.33 -14.31 2.47
C PRO A 122 14.41 -13.35 3.66
N SER A 123 13.34 -12.61 3.92
CA SER A 123 13.28 -11.71 5.09
C SER A 123 13.36 -12.44 6.44
N SER A 124 13.12 -13.76 6.46
CA SER A 124 13.27 -14.60 7.65
C SER A 124 14.74 -14.89 8.02
N SER A 125 15.70 -14.54 7.16
CA SER A 125 17.13 -14.67 7.47
C SER A 125 17.71 -13.47 8.22
N ALA A 126 16.92 -12.43 8.49
CA ALA A 126 17.32 -11.26 9.26
C ALA A 126 17.68 -11.65 10.70
N LEU A 127 18.79 -11.14 11.20
CA LEU A 127 19.26 -11.32 12.58
C LEU A 127 19.10 -10.03 13.39
N THR A 128 19.08 -8.88 12.73
CA THR A 128 18.95 -7.54 13.31
C THR A 128 17.84 -6.72 12.63
N GLU A 129 17.42 -5.61 13.25
CA GLU A 129 16.48 -4.70 12.61
C GLU A 129 17.05 -4.08 11.32
N GLU A 130 18.35 -3.78 11.29
CA GLU A 130 19.05 -3.32 10.10
C GLU A 130 18.98 -4.34 8.97
N ASP A 131 19.08 -5.62 9.28
CA ASP A 131 18.92 -6.69 8.27
C ASP A 131 17.50 -6.72 7.74
N VAL A 132 16.48 -6.55 8.60
CA VAL A 132 15.09 -6.45 8.14
C VAL A 132 14.91 -5.27 7.16
N ILE A 133 15.54 -4.11 7.45
CA ILE A 133 15.52 -2.96 6.54
C ILE A 133 16.19 -3.30 5.21
N LYS A 134 17.42 -3.83 5.24
CA LYS A 134 18.18 -4.20 4.03
C LYS A 134 17.48 -5.24 3.17
N LEU A 135 16.90 -6.27 3.80
CA LEU A 135 16.19 -7.33 3.09
C LEU A 135 14.87 -6.87 2.47
N ASN A 136 14.30 -5.77 2.94
CA ASN A 136 13.12 -5.14 2.34
C ASN A 136 13.45 -4.01 1.35
N HIS A 137 14.73 -3.77 1.04
CA HIS A 137 15.14 -2.83 0.00
C HIS A 137 14.74 -3.36 -1.39
N TYR A 138 14.38 -2.46 -2.32
CA TYR A 138 13.84 -2.84 -3.63
C TYR A 138 14.76 -3.74 -4.46
N THR A 139 16.09 -3.61 -4.28
CA THR A 139 17.08 -4.44 -4.98
C THR A 139 17.03 -5.91 -4.59
N ASN A 140 16.49 -6.23 -3.40
CA ASN A 140 16.27 -7.60 -2.94
C ASN A 140 14.86 -8.12 -3.29
N LEU A 141 14.07 -7.35 -4.03
CA LEU A 141 12.70 -7.70 -4.41
C LEU A 141 12.60 -7.95 -5.92
N GLN A 142 11.84 -8.98 -6.29
CA GLN A 142 11.64 -9.39 -7.68
C GLN A 142 10.21 -9.91 -7.90
N PRO A 143 9.70 -9.86 -9.14
CA PRO A 143 8.52 -10.63 -9.48
C PRO A 143 8.90 -12.11 -9.58
N MET A 144 8.06 -13.00 -9.06
CA MET A 144 8.24 -14.45 -9.15
C MET A 144 6.89 -15.13 -9.37
N CYS A 145 6.86 -16.18 -10.17
CA CYS A 145 5.67 -17.01 -10.34
C CYS A 145 5.11 -17.43 -8.95
N SER A 146 3.81 -17.18 -8.72
CA SER A 146 3.17 -17.45 -7.42
C SER A 146 3.28 -18.92 -7.00
N TYR A 147 3.20 -19.85 -7.95
CA TYR A 147 3.38 -21.27 -7.67
C TYR A 147 4.80 -21.57 -7.15
N TYR A 148 5.83 -21.11 -7.86
CA TYR A 148 7.22 -21.32 -7.43
C TYR A 148 7.51 -20.63 -6.10
N ASN A 149 7.03 -19.42 -5.90
CA ASN A 149 7.22 -18.66 -4.67
C ASN A 149 6.60 -19.38 -3.45
N ARG A 150 5.34 -19.83 -3.57
CA ARG A 150 4.58 -20.36 -2.44
C ARG A 150 4.84 -21.84 -2.17
N ASP A 151 4.98 -22.65 -3.22
CA ASP A 151 5.03 -24.12 -3.09
C ASP A 151 6.43 -24.69 -3.21
N VAL A 152 7.31 -24.07 -3.99
CA VAL A 152 8.65 -24.61 -4.28
C VAL A 152 9.73 -23.88 -3.48
N LYS A 153 9.89 -22.58 -3.67
CA LYS A 153 10.94 -21.77 -3.04
C LYS A 153 10.71 -21.60 -1.54
N LYS A 154 9.51 -21.16 -1.16
CA LYS A 154 9.17 -20.84 0.24
C LYS A 154 10.18 -19.83 0.84
N ASN A 155 10.95 -20.25 1.86
CA ASN A 155 11.97 -19.42 2.53
C ASN A 155 13.41 -19.74 2.09
N LYS A 156 13.61 -20.37 0.93
CA LYS A 156 14.95 -20.63 0.39
C LYS A 156 15.47 -19.40 -0.37
N ILE A 157 16.80 -19.27 -0.47
CA ILE A 157 17.44 -18.30 -1.34
C ILE A 157 17.15 -18.72 -2.79
N GLY A 158 16.71 -17.77 -3.60
CA GLY A 158 16.36 -18.00 -5.01
C GLY A 158 17.27 -17.29 -5.95
#